data_5184c9304cd52c2257d6f566bf435dd6
#
_entry.id   5184c9304cd52c2257d6f566bf435dd6
#
_cell.length_a   1.000
_cell.length_b   1.000
_cell.length_c   1.000
_cell.angle_alpha   90.00
_cell.angle_beta   90.00
_cell.angle_gamma   90.00
#
_symmetry.space_group_name_H-M   'P 1'
#
loop_
_entity.id
_entity.type
_entity.pdbx_description
1 polymer ?
#
loop_
_entity_poly.entity_id
_entity_poly.type
_entity_poly.pdbx_seq_one_letter_code
_entity_poly.pdbx_strand_id
1 'polypeptide(L)'
;MSHAINYTQHKELSVEMNDFILSLPCSSPLCRRLDSPGCSRKSSNCQYQVSYGDGSFTFGDFSLETLTFRRAQVPRVALGCGHDNEGLFVGAAGLLGLGRGGLSFPTQAGTRFDNKFSYCLTDRTASTKPSSIVFGDSAVSRTARFTPIIINPKLDTFYYLELLGISVGGAPVRGISASLFRLDSTGNGGVIIDSGTSVTRLTRPAYVALRDAFRVGASHLKRAPEFSLFDTCYDLSGLPEVKVPTVVLHFRGADVSLPAANYLIPVDNSGRFCFAFAGTMSGLSIIGNIQQQGFRVVFDLAGSRVGFAPRGCA
;
A
#
# COMPACT_ATOMS: atom_id res chain seq x y z
N MET A 1 -5.75 -6.74 -8.94
CA MET A 1 -4.52 -5.97 -8.66
C MET A 1 -3.98 -6.43 -7.32
N SER A 2 -2.85 -7.09 -7.30
CA SER A 2 -2.20 -7.54 -6.07
C SER A 2 -1.46 -6.38 -5.43
N HIS A 3 -1.63 -6.18 -4.12
CA HIS A 3 -0.85 -5.21 -3.37
C HIS A 3 0.60 -5.67 -3.34
N ALA A 4 1.45 -4.96 -4.05
CA ALA A 4 2.87 -5.24 -4.11
C ALA A 4 3.62 -4.26 -3.20
N ILE A 5 4.41 -4.78 -2.26
CA ILE A 5 5.44 -4.00 -1.62
C ILE A 5 6.62 -3.98 -2.57
N ASN A 6 6.89 -2.80 -3.14
CA ASN A 6 8.06 -2.61 -3.99
C ASN A 6 9.31 -2.53 -3.09
N TYR A 7 10.12 -3.59 -3.10
CA TYR A 7 11.37 -3.70 -2.33
C TYR A 7 12.54 -3.05 -3.08
N THR A 8 12.46 -1.77 -3.35
CA THR A 8 13.57 -1.03 -3.97
C THR A 8 14.38 -0.18 -2.99
N GLN A 9 14.59 -0.60 -1.74
CA GLN A 9 15.71 -0.06 -0.94
C GLN A 9 16.06 -0.98 0.22
N HIS A 10 17.23 -1.62 0.09
CA HIS A 10 18.11 -2.20 1.10
C HIS A 10 17.65 -3.40 1.95
N LYS A 11 18.27 -4.52 1.61
CA LYS A 11 18.56 -5.75 2.38
C LYS A 11 17.37 -6.62 2.77
N GLU A 12 17.19 -7.63 1.94
CA GLU A 12 16.99 -9.05 2.23
C GLU A 12 15.76 -9.41 3.06
N LEU A 13 14.57 -9.46 2.41
CA LEU A 13 13.90 -10.74 2.45
C LEU A 13 14.67 -11.65 1.50
N SER A 14 15.67 -12.38 1.98
CA SER A 14 16.21 -13.50 1.24
C SER A 14 15.12 -14.57 1.22
N VAL A 15 14.27 -14.54 0.21
CA VAL A 15 13.44 -15.68 -0.12
C VAL A 15 14.38 -16.60 -0.89
N GLU A 16 14.95 -17.57 -0.22
CA GLU A 16 15.65 -18.65 -0.90
C GLU A 16 14.61 -19.49 -1.62
N MET A 17 14.62 -19.43 -2.94
CA MET A 17 13.85 -20.34 -3.78
C MET A 17 14.69 -21.60 -3.93
N ASN A 18 14.12 -22.75 -3.56
CA ASN A 18 14.77 -24.04 -3.79
C ASN A 18 14.79 -24.36 -5.28
N ASP A 19 15.77 -25.15 -5.73
CA ASP A 19 16.00 -25.51 -7.14
C ASP A 19 14.88 -26.36 -7.79
N PHE A 20 13.73 -26.55 -7.14
CA PHE A 20 12.64 -27.39 -7.60
C PHE A 20 11.32 -26.63 -7.73
N ILE A 21 11.29 -25.66 -8.65
CA ILE A 21 10.01 -25.01 -9.04
C ILE A 21 9.12 -26.04 -9.73
N LEU A 22 7.94 -26.29 -9.16
CA LEU A 22 6.95 -27.17 -9.75
C LEU A 22 5.97 -26.37 -10.59
N SER A 23 6.14 -26.37 -11.92
CA SER A 23 5.17 -25.75 -12.85
C SER A 23 3.81 -26.42 -12.74
N LEU A 24 2.76 -25.62 -12.65
CA LEU A 24 1.39 -26.11 -12.59
C LEU A 24 0.84 -26.41 -14.00
N PRO A 25 0.15 -27.52 -14.22
CA PRO A 25 -0.51 -27.78 -15.50
C PRO A 25 -1.73 -26.86 -15.68
N CYS A 26 -2.13 -26.60 -16.93
CA CYS A 26 -3.32 -25.79 -17.26
C CYS A 26 -4.60 -26.32 -16.63
N SER A 27 -4.69 -27.64 -16.40
CA SER A 27 -5.84 -28.29 -15.74
C SER A 27 -5.92 -28.05 -14.23
N SER A 28 -4.86 -27.49 -13.62
CA SER A 28 -4.79 -27.24 -12.18
C SER A 28 -5.95 -26.34 -11.70
N PRO A 29 -6.60 -26.67 -10.58
CA PRO A 29 -7.58 -25.78 -9.95
C PRO A 29 -6.99 -24.40 -9.57
N LEU A 30 -5.69 -24.34 -9.25
CA LEU A 30 -5.00 -23.08 -8.95
C LEU A 30 -4.86 -22.21 -10.21
N CYS A 31 -4.63 -22.82 -11.38
CA CYS A 31 -4.57 -22.10 -12.65
C CYS A 31 -5.89 -21.35 -12.94
N ARG A 32 -7.02 -22.01 -12.68
CA ARG A 32 -8.35 -21.40 -12.85
C ARG A 32 -8.68 -20.26 -11.88
N ARG A 33 -7.87 -20.05 -10.85
CA ARG A 33 -8.01 -18.92 -9.90
C ARG A 33 -7.30 -17.65 -10.35
N LEU A 34 -6.50 -17.71 -11.40
CA LEU A 34 -5.92 -16.54 -12.02
C LEU A 34 -7.01 -15.72 -12.72
N ASP A 35 -6.91 -14.39 -12.69
CA ASP A 35 -7.86 -13.50 -13.37
C ASP A 35 -7.81 -13.69 -14.90
N SER A 36 -6.62 -13.99 -15.43
CA SER A 36 -6.37 -14.23 -16.85
C SER A 36 -5.42 -15.40 -17.03
N PRO A 37 -5.92 -16.65 -16.88
CA PRO A 37 -5.08 -17.83 -17.04
C PRO A 37 -4.74 -18.06 -18.52
N GLY A 38 -3.43 -18.27 -18.78
CA GLY A 38 -2.92 -18.74 -20.05
C GLY A 38 -2.54 -20.22 -20.00
N CYS A 39 -2.30 -20.80 -21.16
CA CYS A 39 -1.79 -22.16 -21.28
C CYS A 39 -0.71 -22.23 -22.35
N SER A 40 0.49 -22.68 -21.97
CA SER A 40 1.58 -22.92 -22.90
C SER A 40 1.23 -24.04 -23.86
N ARG A 41 1.27 -23.78 -25.17
CA ARG A 41 1.04 -24.82 -26.21
C ARG A 41 2.15 -25.87 -26.26
N LYS A 42 3.35 -25.54 -25.79
CA LYS A 42 4.51 -26.43 -25.83
C LYS A 42 4.60 -27.35 -24.62
N SER A 43 4.38 -26.82 -23.41
CA SER A 43 4.57 -27.54 -22.14
C SER A 43 3.28 -27.92 -21.45
N SER A 44 2.12 -27.40 -21.89
CA SER A 44 0.81 -27.52 -21.18
C SER A 44 0.86 -26.94 -19.77
N ASN A 45 1.83 -26.06 -19.48
CA ASN A 45 1.94 -25.35 -18.22
C ASN A 45 1.00 -24.16 -18.15
N CYS A 46 0.48 -23.92 -16.96
CA CYS A 46 -0.30 -22.74 -16.65
C CYS A 46 0.55 -21.49 -16.73
N GLN A 47 0.07 -20.46 -17.41
CA GLN A 47 0.72 -19.17 -17.54
C GLN A 47 -0.13 -18.09 -16.89
N TYR A 48 0.52 -17.09 -16.34
CA TYR A 48 -0.11 -15.91 -15.76
C TYR A 48 0.31 -14.65 -16.49
N GLN A 49 -0.52 -13.65 -16.43
CA GLN A 49 -0.21 -12.28 -16.83
C GLN A 49 -0.82 -11.32 -15.81
N VAL A 50 -0.03 -10.33 -15.37
CA VAL A 50 -0.50 -9.24 -14.50
C VAL A 50 -0.02 -7.92 -15.07
N SER A 51 -0.96 -6.97 -15.21
CA SER A 51 -0.67 -5.57 -15.56
C SER A 51 -0.95 -4.68 -14.36
N TYR A 52 -0.04 -3.77 -14.07
CA TYR A 52 -0.11 -2.83 -12.95
C TYR A 52 -0.59 -1.46 -13.39
N GLY A 53 -1.06 -0.65 -12.44
CA GLY A 53 -1.64 0.67 -12.72
C GLY A 53 -0.65 1.72 -13.24
N ASP A 54 0.65 1.47 -13.17
CA ASP A 54 1.73 2.29 -13.70
C ASP A 54 2.16 1.88 -15.11
N GLY A 55 1.49 0.89 -15.71
CA GLY A 55 1.81 0.34 -17.02
C GLY A 55 2.84 -0.79 -17.01
N SER A 56 3.41 -1.13 -15.84
CA SER A 56 4.28 -2.30 -15.71
C SER A 56 3.48 -3.58 -15.92
N PHE A 57 4.12 -4.61 -16.49
CA PHE A 57 3.49 -5.92 -16.60
C PHE A 57 4.48 -7.04 -16.34
N THR A 58 3.95 -8.21 -15.97
CA THR A 58 4.70 -9.46 -15.83
C THR A 58 3.92 -10.61 -16.46
N PHE A 59 4.63 -11.45 -17.18
CA PHE A 59 4.13 -12.67 -17.79
C PHE A 59 5.10 -13.82 -17.53
N GLY A 60 4.55 -15.02 -17.27
CA GLY A 60 5.41 -16.19 -17.02
C GLY A 60 4.62 -17.43 -16.67
N ASP A 61 5.31 -18.44 -16.17
CA ASP A 61 4.72 -19.69 -15.73
C ASP A 61 4.19 -19.59 -14.30
N PHE A 62 3.01 -20.16 -14.05
CA PHE A 62 2.43 -20.23 -12.72
C PHE A 62 2.84 -21.54 -12.06
N SER A 63 3.46 -21.44 -10.89
CA SER A 63 4.21 -22.53 -10.28
C SER A 63 3.96 -22.62 -8.78
N LEU A 64 4.35 -23.73 -8.19
CA LEU A 64 4.42 -23.92 -6.73
C LEU A 64 5.88 -23.90 -6.28
N GLU A 65 6.12 -23.19 -5.17
CA GLU A 65 7.44 -23.11 -4.56
C GLU A 65 7.36 -23.09 -3.02
N THR A 66 8.46 -23.40 -2.36
CA THR A 66 8.61 -23.23 -0.93
C THR A 66 9.30 -21.91 -0.63
N LEU A 67 8.59 -21.00 0.01
CA LEU A 67 9.16 -19.71 0.43
C LEU A 67 9.79 -19.87 1.83
N THR A 68 11.07 -19.54 1.93
CA THR A 68 11.83 -19.59 3.20
C THR A 68 12.07 -18.17 3.72
N PHE A 69 11.55 -17.89 4.91
CA PHE A 69 11.72 -16.63 5.63
C PHE A 69 12.58 -16.91 6.87
N ARG A 70 13.87 -16.64 6.83
CA ARG A 70 14.81 -16.93 7.93
C ARG A 70 14.62 -18.33 8.52
N ARG A 71 13.71 -18.49 9.50
CA ARG A 71 13.44 -19.75 10.22
C ARG A 71 12.12 -20.41 9.87
N ALA A 72 11.29 -19.78 9.06
CA ALA A 72 9.98 -20.29 8.68
C ALA A 72 9.95 -20.65 7.19
N GLN A 73 9.53 -21.87 6.89
CA GLN A 73 9.26 -22.31 5.53
C GLN A 73 7.77 -22.41 5.29
N VAL A 74 7.31 -21.87 4.19
CA VAL A 74 5.92 -21.98 3.72
C VAL A 74 5.94 -22.78 2.43
N PRO A 75 5.64 -24.09 2.48
CA PRO A 75 5.68 -24.93 1.30
C PRO A 75 4.47 -24.70 0.40
N ARG A 76 4.63 -25.01 -0.89
CA ARG A 76 3.58 -25.05 -1.88
C ARG A 76 2.84 -23.71 -2.08
N VAL A 77 3.57 -22.62 -1.99
CA VAL A 77 3.04 -21.28 -2.32
C VAL A 77 2.94 -21.17 -3.84
N ALA A 78 1.74 -20.90 -4.33
CA ALA A 78 1.50 -20.63 -5.74
C ALA A 78 2.01 -19.20 -6.07
N LEU A 79 2.90 -19.10 -7.04
CA LEU A 79 3.52 -17.85 -7.47
C LEU A 79 3.80 -17.84 -8.98
N GLY A 80 4.01 -16.67 -9.52
CA GLY A 80 4.40 -16.47 -10.92
C GLY A 80 5.92 -16.42 -11.06
N CYS A 81 6.47 -17.26 -11.95
CA CYS A 81 7.85 -17.18 -12.41
C CYS A 81 7.89 -16.34 -13.68
N GLY A 82 8.27 -15.05 -13.53
CA GLY A 82 8.25 -14.09 -14.64
C GLY A 82 9.35 -14.34 -15.65
N HIS A 83 8.97 -14.52 -16.92
CA HIS A 83 9.88 -14.64 -18.06
C HIS A 83 9.97 -13.36 -18.87
N ASP A 84 8.88 -12.57 -18.86
CA ASP A 84 8.77 -11.29 -19.55
C ASP A 84 8.21 -10.25 -18.55
N ASN A 85 9.08 -9.30 -18.19
CA ASN A 85 8.77 -8.33 -17.14
C ASN A 85 9.21 -6.95 -17.66
N GLU A 86 8.25 -6.05 -17.85
CA GLU A 86 8.50 -4.69 -18.30
C GLU A 86 7.97 -3.66 -17.32
N GLY A 87 8.65 -2.51 -17.24
CA GLY A 87 8.22 -1.36 -16.46
C GLY A 87 9.09 -1.08 -15.24
N LEU A 88 8.49 -0.56 -14.16
CA LEU A 88 9.19 0.02 -13.01
C LEU A 88 9.58 -1.01 -11.92
N PHE A 89 9.97 -2.21 -12.30
CA PHE A 89 10.43 -3.23 -11.33
C PHE A 89 11.83 -2.98 -10.77
N VAL A 90 12.59 -2.11 -11.37
CA VAL A 90 13.93 -1.53 -11.06
C VAL A 90 14.71 -2.30 -9.99
N GLY A 91 15.32 -3.42 -10.37
CA GLY A 91 16.21 -4.20 -9.50
C GLY A 91 15.51 -5.01 -8.41
N ALA A 92 14.18 -5.06 -8.38
CA ALA A 92 13.45 -5.96 -7.51
C ALA A 92 13.47 -7.39 -8.09
N ALA A 93 13.76 -8.38 -7.25
CA ALA A 93 13.72 -9.79 -7.65
C ALA A 93 12.27 -10.29 -7.87
N GLY A 94 11.27 -9.57 -7.36
CA GLY A 94 9.86 -9.90 -7.50
C GLY A 94 8.98 -9.09 -6.56
N LEU A 95 7.67 -9.38 -6.60
CA LEU A 95 6.65 -8.72 -5.80
C LEU A 95 5.96 -9.75 -4.89
N LEU A 96 5.82 -9.43 -3.60
CA LEU A 96 5.04 -10.22 -2.66
C LEU A 96 3.63 -9.63 -2.55
N GLY A 97 2.63 -10.32 -3.09
CA GLY A 97 1.24 -9.89 -3.03
C GLY A 97 0.66 -10.06 -1.62
N LEU A 98 0.30 -8.94 -0.97
CA LEU A 98 -0.26 -8.91 0.40
C LEU A 98 -1.75 -8.57 0.43
N GLY A 99 -2.46 -8.63 -0.70
CA GLY A 99 -3.90 -8.40 -0.77
C GLY A 99 -4.72 -9.49 -0.10
N ARG A 100 -6.05 -9.41 -0.22
CA ARG A 100 -7.00 -10.39 0.32
C ARG A 100 -7.38 -11.48 -0.69
N GLY A 101 -7.00 -11.32 -1.95
CA GLY A 101 -7.32 -12.30 -3.01
C GLY A 101 -6.79 -13.70 -2.69
N GLY A 102 -7.46 -14.72 -3.21
CA GLY A 102 -7.19 -16.11 -2.84
C GLY A 102 -5.79 -16.64 -3.21
N LEU A 103 -5.05 -15.93 -4.08
CA LEU A 103 -3.66 -16.26 -4.43
C LEU A 103 -2.65 -15.34 -3.75
N SER A 104 -3.09 -14.43 -2.88
CA SER A 104 -2.16 -13.58 -2.11
C SER A 104 -1.42 -14.40 -1.05
N PHE A 105 -0.21 -13.97 -0.70
CA PHE A 105 0.57 -14.66 0.33
C PHE A 105 -0.15 -14.78 1.68
N PRO A 106 -0.80 -13.71 2.22
CA PRO A 106 -1.56 -13.84 3.47
C PRO A 106 -2.69 -14.87 3.41
N THR A 107 -3.33 -15.05 2.27
CA THR A 107 -4.39 -16.05 2.11
C THR A 107 -3.80 -17.46 2.01
N GLN A 108 -2.72 -17.64 1.28
CA GLN A 108 -2.08 -18.94 1.11
C GLN A 108 -1.38 -19.44 2.40
N ALA A 109 -0.81 -18.53 3.17
CA ALA A 109 -0.06 -18.84 4.39
C ALA A 109 -0.85 -18.57 5.68
N GLY A 110 -2.09 -18.09 5.57
CA GLY A 110 -2.84 -17.50 6.68
C GLY A 110 -3.00 -18.37 7.90
N THR A 111 -3.34 -19.65 7.73
CA THR A 111 -3.50 -20.59 8.85
C THR A 111 -2.19 -20.83 9.63
N ARG A 112 -1.05 -20.70 8.95
CA ARG A 112 0.27 -20.84 9.59
C ARG A 112 0.62 -19.61 10.45
N PHE A 113 0.05 -18.47 10.17
CA PHE A 113 0.34 -17.18 10.80
C PHE A 113 -0.90 -16.53 11.43
N ASP A 114 -1.87 -17.34 11.88
CA ASP A 114 -3.10 -16.90 12.57
C ASP A 114 -3.86 -15.81 11.81
N ASN A 115 -3.72 -15.79 10.47
CA ASN A 115 -4.29 -14.77 9.58
C ASN A 115 -3.94 -13.34 9.99
N LYS A 116 -2.71 -13.13 10.48
CA LYS A 116 -2.20 -11.83 10.92
C LYS A 116 -0.86 -11.52 10.28
N PHE A 117 -0.70 -10.28 9.86
CA PHE A 117 0.61 -9.74 9.50
C PHE A 117 0.66 -8.24 9.77
N SER A 118 1.84 -7.69 9.82
CA SER A 118 2.06 -6.24 9.84
C SER A 118 3.30 -5.89 9.07
N TYR A 119 3.32 -4.71 8.51
CA TYR A 119 4.55 -4.14 7.98
C TYR A 119 4.85 -2.80 8.65
N CYS A 120 6.11 -2.45 8.59
CA CYS A 120 6.60 -1.14 8.91
C CYS A 120 7.43 -0.65 7.74
N LEU A 121 6.95 0.42 7.10
CA LEU A 121 7.67 1.12 6.05
C LEU A 121 8.47 2.23 6.72
N THR A 122 9.78 2.20 6.56
CA THR A 122 10.65 3.23 7.12
C THR A 122 10.47 4.54 6.37
N ASP A 123 10.62 5.64 7.07
CA ASP A 123 10.64 6.99 6.51
C ASP A 123 11.76 7.11 5.47
N ARG A 124 11.49 7.82 4.38
CA ARG A 124 12.45 8.08 3.30
C ARG A 124 13.70 8.82 3.78
N THR A 125 13.62 9.54 4.87
CA THR A 125 14.74 10.28 5.50
C THR A 125 15.54 9.43 6.48
N ALA A 126 14.98 8.33 6.98
CA ALA A 126 15.63 7.41 7.92
C ALA A 126 16.45 6.34 7.14
N SER A 127 17.54 6.75 6.52
CA SER A 127 18.31 5.98 5.53
C SER A 127 19.00 4.70 6.03
N THR A 128 19.00 4.39 7.33
CA THR A 128 19.80 3.31 7.90
C THR A 128 18.98 2.10 8.38
N LYS A 129 17.67 2.24 8.59
CA LYS A 129 16.82 1.15 9.08
C LYS A 129 16.05 0.51 7.95
N PRO A 130 16.08 -0.83 7.78
CA PRO A 130 15.28 -1.51 6.78
C PRO A 130 13.80 -1.49 7.17
N SER A 131 12.92 -1.46 6.17
CA SER A 131 11.51 -1.79 6.36
C SER A 131 11.37 -3.25 6.83
N SER A 132 10.29 -3.56 7.52
CA SER A 132 10.07 -4.91 8.06
C SER A 132 8.65 -5.39 7.84
N ILE A 133 8.51 -6.70 7.66
CA ILE A 133 7.23 -7.40 7.70
C ILE A 133 7.28 -8.46 8.78
N VAL A 134 6.18 -8.64 9.52
CA VAL A 134 6.03 -9.63 10.58
C VAL A 134 4.74 -10.39 10.35
N PHE A 135 4.77 -11.70 10.47
CA PHE A 135 3.62 -12.58 10.35
C PHE A 135 3.30 -13.23 11.69
N GLY A 136 2.03 -13.58 11.92
CA GLY A 136 1.54 -14.22 13.14
C GLY A 136 1.19 -13.23 14.26
N ASP A 137 0.99 -13.74 15.47
CA ASP A 137 0.56 -12.96 16.63
C ASP A 137 1.49 -11.79 16.98
N SER A 138 2.78 -11.96 16.78
CA SER A 138 3.78 -10.89 17.00
C SER A 138 3.62 -9.69 16.05
N ALA A 139 2.82 -9.82 14.99
CA ALA A 139 2.47 -8.71 14.11
C ALA A 139 1.60 -7.66 14.80
N VAL A 140 0.83 -8.05 15.83
CA VAL A 140 -0.15 -7.19 16.49
C VAL A 140 0.52 -6.32 17.56
N SER A 141 0.69 -5.05 17.26
CA SER A 141 1.20 -4.08 18.24
C SER A 141 0.16 -3.73 19.30
N ARG A 142 0.57 -3.68 20.56
CA ARG A 142 -0.30 -3.27 21.69
C ARG A 142 -0.76 -1.80 21.59
N THR A 143 -0.04 -0.97 20.88
CA THR A 143 -0.36 0.46 20.68
C THR A 143 -1.21 0.70 19.44
N ALA A 144 -1.53 -0.33 18.67
CA ALA A 144 -2.34 -0.19 17.47
C ALA A 144 -3.77 0.23 17.79
N ARG A 145 -4.27 1.21 17.04
CA ARG A 145 -5.69 1.58 17.00
C ARG A 145 -6.30 0.96 15.76
N PHE A 146 -7.41 0.29 15.90
CA PHE A 146 -8.01 -0.52 14.85
C PHE A 146 -9.24 0.11 14.23
N THR A 147 -9.35 -0.07 12.91
CA THR A 147 -10.54 0.22 12.11
C THR A 147 -11.03 -1.07 11.45
N PRO A 148 -12.34 -1.32 11.35
CA PRO A 148 -12.86 -2.51 10.69
C PRO A 148 -12.57 -2.49 9.19
N ILE A 149 -12.35 -3.69 8.63
CA ILE A 149 -12.32 -3.90 7.18
C ILE A 149 -13.75 -3.96 6.67
N ILE A 150 -14.03 -3.19 5.62
CA ILE A 150 -15.31 -3.24 4.91
C ILE A 150 -15.20 -4.26 3.78
N ILE A 151 -16.22 -5.08 3.62
CA ILE A 151 -16.28 -6.06 2.54
C ILE A 151 -16.89 -5.41 1.30
N ASN A 152 -16.14 -5.46 0.19
CA ASN A 152 -16.68 -5.11 -1.11
C ASN A 152 -17.19 -6.38 -1.79
N PRO A 153 -18.46 -6.46 -2.18
CA PRO A 153 -19.04 -7.67 -2.77
C PRO A 153 -18.49 -8.00 -4.18
N LYS A 154 -17.87 -7.03 -4.86
CA LYS A 154 -17.31 -7.21 -6.21
C LYS A 154 -15.80 -7.40 -6.25
N LEU A 155 -15.09 -6.79 -5.30
CA LEU A 155 -13.63 -6.75 -5.29
C LEU A 155 -13.13 -7.15 -3.90
N ASP A 156 -12.88 -8.43 -3.72
CA ASP A 156 -12.44 -9.01 -2.45
C ASP A 156 -10.93 -8.88 -2.19
N THR A 157 -10.18 -8.45 -3.20
CA THR A 157 -8.70 -8.37 -3.13
C THR A 157 -8.17 -7.17 -2.33
N PHE A 158 -8.98 -6.13 -2.11
CA PHE A 158 -8.55 -4.91 -1.42
C PHE A 158 -8.95 -4.87 0.06
N TYR A 159 -8.21 -4.10 0.85
CA TYR A 159 -8.56 -3.74 2.23
C TYR A 159 -9.30 -2.41 2.22
N TYR A 160 -10.64 -2.47 2.21
CA TYR A 160 -11.49 -1.29 2.30
C TYR A 160 -11.62 -0.84 3.76
N LEU A 161 -11.47 0.46 4.00
CA LEU A 161 -11.58 1.10 5.31
C LEU A 161 -12.63 2.21 5.27
N GLU A 162 -13.20 2.53 6.43
CA GLU A 162 -14.16 3.63 6.54
C GLU A 162 -13.47 4.90 7.01
N LEU A 163 -13.16 5.79 6.06
CA LEU A 163 -12.67 7.13 6.34
C LEU A 163 -13.86 8.06 6.58
N LEU A 164 -13.92 8.64 7.77
CA LEU A 164 -15.04 9.49 8.21
C LEU A 164 -14.81 10.96 7.89
N GLY A 165 -13.54 11.39 7.86
CA GLY A 165 -13.15 12.77 7.64
C GLY A 165 -11.66 12.98 7.72
N ILE A 166 -11.23 14.22 7.50
CA ILE A 166 -9.84 14.65 7.60
C ILE A 166 -9.80 15.98 8.36
N SER A 167 -8.82 16.14 9.28
CA SER A 167 -8.56 17.42 9.95
C SER A 167 -7.22 18.01 9.51
N VAL A 168 -7.17 19.34 9.42
CA VAL A 168 -5.97 20.12 9.16
C VAL A 168 -5.82 21.21 10.23
N GLY A 169 -4.65 21.29 10.86
CA GLY A 169 -4.40 22.28 11.94
C GLY A 169 -5.34 22.11 13.13
N GLY A 170 -5.79 20.90 13.42
CA GLY A 170 -6.73 20.58 14.50
C GLY A 170 -8.21 20.82 14.17
N ALA A 171 -8.54 21.38 13.00
CA ALA A 171 -9.92 21.62 12.59
C ALA A 171 -10.38 20.64 11.50
N PRO A 172 -11.61 20.11 11.56
CA PRO A 172 -12.18 19.32 10.48
C PRO A 172 -12.22 20.11 9.16
N VAL A 173 -11.81 19.47 8.07
CA VAL A 173 -11.81 20.09 6.74
C VAL A 173 -13.24 20.22 6.24
N ARG A 174 -13.71 21.45 6.04
CA ARG A 174 -15.03 21.71 5.46
C ARG A 174 -15.14 21.14 4.07
N GLY A 175 -16.30 20.53 3.75
CA GLY A 175 -16.52 19.88 2.46
C GLY A 175 -16.02 18.44 2.39
N ILE A 176 -15.34 17.92 3.42
CA ILE A 176 -15.03 16.50 3.56
C ILE A 176 -16.02 15.85 4.53
N SER A 177 -16.73 14.85 4.06
CA SER A 177 -17.63 14.03 4.89
C SER A 177 -17.50 12.56 4.50
N ALA A 178 -17.94 11.66 5.38
CA ALA A 178 -17.91 10.23 5.15
C ALA A 178 -18.61 9.80 3.83
N SER A 179 -19.58 10.59 3.35
CA SER A 179 -20.27 10.29 2.09
C SER A 179 -19.37 10.33 0.84
N LEU A 180 -18.30 11.15 0.86
CA LEU A 180 -17.32 11.19 -0.24
C LEU A 180 -16.46 9.92 -0.34
N PHE A 181 -16.45 9.13 0.73
CA PHE A 181 -15.60 7.95 0.88
C PHE A 181 -16.42 6.66 0.97
N ARG A 182 -17.73 6.75 0.75
CA ARG A 182 -18.60 5.59 0.90
C ARG A 182 -18.40 4.60 -0.24
N LEU A 183 -18.28 3.33 0.13
CA LEU A 183 -18.45 2.22 -0.77
C LEU A 183 -19.95 2.06 -1.03
N ASP A 184 -20.38 2.11 -2.29
CA ASP A 184 -21.78 1.93 -2.64
C ASP A 184 -22.19 0.44 -2.69
N SER A 185 -23.49 0.18 -2.78
CA SER A 185 -24.03 -1.19 -2.83
C SER A 185 -23.62 -1.96 -4.09
N THR A 186 -23.15 -1.26 -5.10
CA THR A 186 -22.65 -1.85 -6.35
C THR A 186 -21.15 -2.11 -6.34
N GLY A 187 -20.46 -1.81 -5.21
CA GLY A 187 -19.04 -2.03 -5.03
C GLY A 187 -18.14 -0.96 -5.64
N ASN A 188 -18.69 0.23 -5.97
CA ASN A 188 -17.90 1.37 -6.46
C ASN A 188 -17.58 2.33 -5.32
N GLY A 189 -16.54 3.14 -5.49
CA GLY A 189 -16.11 4.09 -4.48
C GLY A 189 -15.31 3.44 -3.36
N GLY A 190 -15.42 3.99 -2.16
CA GLY A 190 -14.69 3.51 -0.98
C GLY A 190 -13.29 4.09 -0.83
N VAL A 191 -12.64 3.65 0.23
CA VAL A 191 -11.23 3.96 0.53
C VAL A 191 -10.50 2.65 0.78
N ILE A 192 -9.40 2.43 0.07
CA ILE A 192 -8.51 1.29 0.33
C ILE A 192 -7.18 1.74 0.92
N ILE A 193 -6.53 0.84 1.65
CA ILE A 193 -5.13 1.00 2.04
C ILE A 193 -4.26 0.15 1.13
N ASP A 194 -3.27 0.77 0.51
CA ASP A 194 -2.39 0.13 -0.48
C ASP A 194 -0.96 0.65 -0.39
N SER A 195 -0.05 -0.19 0.09
CA SER A 195 1.39 0.11 0.15
C SER A 195 2.07 0.12 -1.23
N GLY A 196 1.43 -0.45 -2.24
CA GLY A 196 1.90 -0.46 -3.64
C GLY A 196 1.62 0.86 -4.39
N THR A 197 0.73 1.70 -3.88
CA THR A 197 0.51 3.05 -4.38
C THR A 197 1.39 4.03 -3.61
N SER A 198 2.25 4.80 -4.28
CA SER A 198 3.22 5.69 -3.61
C SER A 198 2.52 6.80 -2.84
N VAL A 199 1.60 7.54 -3.47
CA VAL A 199 0.95 8.74 -2.93
C VAL A 199 -0.52 8.50 -2.72
N THR A 200 -1.06 8.94 -1.58
CA THR A 200 -2.50 8.92 -1.32
C THR A 200 -3.25 9.68 -2.41
N ARG A 201 -4.25 9.01 -2.96
CA ARG A 201 -5.16 9.56 -3.96
C ARG A 201 -6.56 9.66 -3.37
N LEU A 202 -7.09 10.86 -3.30
CA LEU A 202 -8.45 11.11 -2.83
C LEU A 202 -9.36 11.44 -4.01
N THR A 203 -10.65 11.13 -3.88
CA THR A 203 -11.64 11.65 -4.83
C THR A 203 -11.44 13.16 -5.01
N ARG A 204 -11.67 13.66 -6.22
CA ARG A 204 -11.35 15.05 -6.57
C ARG A 204 -11.92 16.09 -5.58
N PRO A 205 -13.19 15.99 -5.14
CA PRO A 205 -13.75 16.93 -4.17
C PRO A 205 -13.01 16.89 -2.82
N ALA A 206 -12.69 15.69 -2.30
CA ALA A 206 -11.98 15.53 -1.03
C ALA A 206 -10.54 16.06 -1.12
N TYR A 207 -9.85 15.80 -2.23
CA TYR A 207 -8.50 16.32 -2.46
C TYR A 207 -8.49 17.85 -2.49
N VAL A 208 -9.39 18.48 -3.25
CA VAL A 208 -9.44 19.94 -3.36
C VAL A 208 -9.70 20.58 -2.01
N ALA A 209 -10.67 20.07 -1.25
CA ALA A 209 -10.96 20.59 0.08
C ALA A 209 -9.77 20.44 1.05
N LEU A 210 -9.11 19.28 1.05
CA LEU A 210 -7.92 19.03 1.88
C LEU A 210 -6.75 19.94 1.48
N ARG A 211 -6.46 20.03 0.18
CA ARG A 211 -5.40 20.88 -0.35
C ARG A 211 -5.59 22.34 0.04
N ASP A 212 -6.81 22.85 -0.13
CA ASP A 212 -7.10 24.25 0.11
C ASP A 212 -7.04 24.58 1.62
N ALA A 213 -7.51 23.69 2.49
CA ALA A 213 -7.33 23.80 3.94
C ALA A 213 -5.85 23.81 4.34
N PHE A 214 -5.03 22.94 3.73
CA PHE A 214 -3.60 22.91 3.97
C PHE A 214 -2.93 24.20 3.49
N ARG A 215 -3.27 24.72 2.32
CA ARG A 215 -2.76 25.99 1.77
C ARG A 215 -3.05 27.17 2.68
N VAL A 216 -4.25 27.22 3.26
CA VAL A 216 -4.60 28.26 4.25
C VAL A 216 -3.72 28.17 5.49
N GLY A 217 -3.57 26.99 6.06
CA GLY A 217 -2.72 26.79 7.25
C GLY A 217 -1.22 26.96 7.00
N ALA A 218 -0.78 26.82 5.75
CA ALA A 218 0.61 27.00 5.31
C ALA A 218 0.84 28.29 4.54
N SER A 219 -0.04 29.30 4.67
CA SER A 219 0.01 30.56 3.93
C SER A 219 1.28 31.41 4.19
N HIS A 220 1.95 31.18 5.31
CA HIS A 220 3.23 31.83 5.66
C HIS A 220 4.44 31.24 4.92
N LEU A 221 4.29 30.09 4.23
CA LEU A 221 5.37 29.46 3.49
C LEU A 221 5.41 30.00 2.05
N LYS A 222 6.63 30.22 1.55
CA LYS A 222 6.87 30.65 0.18
C LYS A 222 6.44 29.57 -0.80
N ARG A 223 5.51 29.89 -1.70
CA ARG A 223 5.06 28.96 -2.75
C ARG A 223 6.19 28.69 -3.74
N ALA A 224 6.25 27.43 -4.19
CA ALA A 224 7.09 26.99 -5.29
C ALA A 224 6.25 26.46 -6.47
N PRO A 225 6.81 26.38 -7.68
CA PRO A 225 6.13 25.76 -8.82
C PRO A 225 5.72 24.32 -8.53
N GLU A 226 4.62 23.88 -9.13
CA GLU A 226 4.17 22.50 -9.10
C GLU A 226 5.24 21.53 -9.59
N PHE A 227 5.13 20.28 -9.15
CA PHE A 227 6.06 19.23 -9.52
C PHE A 227 5.30 17.92 -9.80
N SER A 228 5.36 17.46 -11.06
CA SER A 228 4.68 16.22 -11.48
C SER A 228 3.19 16.25 -11.11
N LEU A 229 2.71 15.30 -10.31
CA LEU A 229 1.30 15.22 -9.87
C LEU A 229 0.95 16.16 -8.69
N PHE A 230 1.94 16.87 -8.12
CA PHE A 230 1.74 17.73 -6.97
C PHE A 230 1.54 19.19 -7.38
N ASP A 231 0.34 19.71 -7.17
CA ASP A 231 -0.04 21.09 -7.48
C ASP A 231 0.22 22.08 -6.32
N THR A 232 0.75 21.60 -5.22
CA THR A 232 0.97 22.38 -4.00
C THR A 232 2.36 22.15 -3.46
N CYS A 233 3.27 23.05 -3.79
CA CYS A 233 4.67 22.98 -3.39
C CYS A 233 5.15 24.29 -2.74
N TYR A 234 6.20 24.19 -1.92
CA TYR A 234 6.79 25.28 -1.16
C TYR A 234 8.31 25.23 -1.29
N ASP A 235 8.92 26.42 -1.29
CA ASP A 235 10.35 26.60 -1.17
C ASP A 235 10.71 26.68 0.33
N LEU A 236 11.32 25.63 0.85
CA LEU A 236 11.75 25.53 2.24
C LEU A 236 13.29 25.64 2.37
N SER A 237 13.97 26.08 1.30
CA SER A 237 15.43 26.26 1.31
C SER A 237 15.84 27.24 2.41
N GLY A 238 16.89 26.90 3.15
CA GLY A 238 17.43 27.76 4.20
C GLY A 238 16.58 27.86 5.47
N LEU A 239 15.44 27.15 5.58
CA LEU A 239 14.62 27.14 6.78
C LEU A 239 15.10 26.02 7.72
N PRO A 240 15.60 26.33 8.93
CA PRO A 240 16.08 25.31 9.87
C PRO A 240 14.94 24.49 10.47
N GLU A 241 13.77 25.09 10.60
CA GLU A 241 12.54 24.46 11.11
C GLU A 241 11.34 24.98 10.34
N VAL A 242 10.46 24.07 9.94
CA VAL A 242 9.26 24.39 9.19
C VAL A 242 8.02 24.02 10.00
N LYS A 243 7.21 25.01 10.37
CA LYS A 243 5.92 24.79 11.01
C LYS A 243 4.85 24.61 9.93
N VAL A 244 4.17 23.48 9.95
CA VAL A 244 3.07 23.17 9.02
C VAL A 244 1.83 22.73 9.78
N PRO A 245 0.62 22.95 9.23
CA PRO A 245 -0.58 22.47 9.88
C PRO A 245 -0.56 20.94 9.96
N THR A 246 -0.99 20.39 11.09
CA THR A 246 -1.14 18.93 11.28
C THR A 246 -2.19 18.37 10.34
N VAL A 247 -2.02 17.10 9.93
CA VAL A 247 -3.00 16.38 9.12
C VAL A 247 -3.38 15.11 9.87
N VAL A 248 -4.69 14.89 10.07
CA VAL A 248 -5.22 13.69 10.74
C VAL A 248 -6.27 13.04 9.85
N LEU A 249 -6.11 11.74 9.60
CA LEU A 249 -7.10 10.92 8.93
C LEU A 249 -7.98 10.23 9.98
N HIS A 250 -9.30 10.46 9.93
CA HIS A 250 -10.26 9.92 10.90
C HIS A 250 -10.94 8.69 10.32
N PHE A 251 -10.46 7.51 10.69
CA PHE A 251 -11.14 6.25 10.38
C PHE A 251 -12.11 5.87 11.48
N ARG A 252 -13.06 4.99 11.19
CA ARG A 252 -13.93 4.42 12.23
C ARG A 252 -13.08 3.69 13.30
N GLY A 253 -13.03 4.22 14.51
CA GLY A 253 -12.30 3.65 15.65
C GLY A 253 -10.78 3.94 15.67
N ALA A 254 -10.24 4.67 14.70
CA ALA A 254 -8.81 5.01 14.67
C ALA A 254 -8.54 6.38 14.03
N ASP A 255 -7.91 7.26 14.79
CA ASP A 255 -7.36 8.52 14.28
C ASP A 255 -5.88 8.33 13.94
N VAL A 256 -5.51 8.65 12.70
CA VAL A 256 -4.13 8.54 12.21
C VAL A 256 -3.57 9.95 12.03
N SER A 257 -2.84 10.42 13.04
CA SER A 257 -2.11 11.68 12.99
C SER A 257 -0.82 11.49 12.20
N LEU A 258 -0.74 12.08 11.03
CA LEU A 258 0.41 11.92 10.13
C LEU A 258 1.60 12.76 10.61
N PRO A 259 2.83 12.21 10.66
CA PRO A 259 4.05 13.01 10.75
C PRO A 259 4.18 13.94 9.55
N ALA A 260 4.83 15.12 9.72
CA ALA A 260 5.01 16.09 8.64
C ALA A 260 5.69 15.48 7.40
N ALA A 261 6.67 14.60 7.59
CA ALA A 261 7.36 13.89 6.53
C ALA A 261 6.44 12.98 5.68
N ASN A 262 5.25 12.63 6.19
CA ASN A 262 4.28 11.83 5.46
C ASN A 262 3.32 12.67 4.59
N TYR A 263 3.35 13.98 4.66
CA TYR A 263 2.48 14.83 3.84
C TYR A 263 3.18 16.04 3.22
N LEU A 264 4.40 16.34 3.62
CA LEU A 264 5.25 17.38 3.01
C LEU A 264 6.60 16.76 2.68
N ILE A 265 6.80 16.39 1.42
CA ILE A 265 7.94 15.61 0.98
C ILE A 265 8.91 16.42 0.11
N PRO A 266 10.23 16.22 0.23
CA PRO A 266 11.18 16.80 -0.71
C PRO A 266 11.00 16.15 -2.09
N VAL A 267 11.01 16.97 -3.13
CA VAL A 267 10.87 16.52 -4.52
C VAL A 267 12.11 16.78 -5.37
N ASP A 268 13.02 17.61 -4.86
CA ASP A 268 14.32 17.84 -5.47
C ASP A 268 15.37 18.22 -4.40
N ASN A 269 16.59 18.46 -4.83
CA ASN A 269 17.71 18.86 -3.95
C ASN A 269 17.80 20.37 -3.74
N SER A 270 16.87 21.16 -4.30
CA SER A 270 16.87 22.62 -4.20
C SER A 270 16.06 23.17 -3.02
N GLY A 271 15.52 22.28 -2.18
CA GLY A 271 14.67 22.66 -1.03
C GLY A 271 13.20 22.82 -1.39
N ARG A 272 12.76 22.30 -2.54
CA ARG A 272 11.35 22.26 -2.89
C ARG A 272 10.67 21.06 -2.23
N PHE A 273 9.60 21.35 -1.48
CA PHE A 273 8.77 20.36 -0.81
C PHE A 273 7.34 20.45 -1.34
N CYS A 274 6.70 19.32 -1.55
CA CYS A 274 5.33 19.27 -2.06
C CYS A 274 4.39 18.54 -1.11
N PHE A 275 3.13 18.97 -1.09
CA PHE A 275 2.06 18.32 -0.35
C PHE A 275 1.73 16.98 -1.01
N ALA A 276 2.03 15.88 -0.32
CA ALA A 276 2.07 14.52 -0.87
C ALA A 276 0.69 13.85 -0.91
N PHE A 277 -0.28 14.54 -1.47
CA PHE A 277 -1.61 14.02 -1.82
C PHE A 277 -1.92 14.37 -3.26
N ALA A 278 -2.76 13.59 -3.88
CA ALA A 278 -3.23 13.84 -5.24
C ALA A 278 -4.74 13.58 -5.38
N GLY A 279 -5.36 14.24 -6.33
CA GLY A 279 -6.74 13.95 -6.72
C GLY A 279 -6.81 12.76 -7.68
N THR A 280 -7.92 12.01 -7.63
CA THR A 280 -8.26 10.99 -8.63
C THR A 280 -9.59 11.29 -9.27
N MET A 281 -9.74 10.92 -10.54
CA MET A 281 -11.03 10.95 -11.26
C MET A 281 -11.84 9.67 -11.01
N SER A 282 -11.21 8.63 -10.48
CA SER A 282 -11.88 7.42 -9.99
C SER A 282 -12.69 7.76 -8.73
N GLY A 283 -13.81 7.08 -8.52
CA GLY A 283 -14.56 7.14 -7.26
C GLY A 283 -13.84 6.51 -6.07
N LEU A 284 -12.78 5.73 -6.32
CA LEU A 284 -11.99 5.03 -5.30
C LEU A 284 -10.87 5.93 -4.77
N SER A 285 -10.80 6.09 -3.45
CA SER A 285 -9.67 6.71 -2.77
C SER A 285 -8.66 5.65 -2.29
N ILE A 286 -7.37 6.00 -2.27
CA ILE A 286 -6.30 5.09 -1.92
C ILE A 286 -5.40 5.75 -0.89
N ILE A 287 -5.23 5.13 0.28
CA ILE A 287 -4.22 5.53 1.27
C ILE A 287 -2.89 4.90 0.86
N GLY A 288 -2.00 5.72 0.35
CA GLY A 288 -0.73 5.30 -0.26
C GLY A 288 0.39 5.07 0.75
N ASN A 289 1.52 4.62 0.23
CA ASN A 289 2.72 4.25 0.96
C ASN A 289 3.26 5.40 1.85
N ILE A 290 3.39 6.59 1.28
CA ILE A 290 3.97 7.75 1.99
C ILE A 290 3.21 8.05 3.28
N GLN A 291 1.87 7.97 3.28
CA GLN A 291 1.06 8.21 4.47
C GLN A 291 1.12 7.08 5.49
N GLN A 292 1.63 5.93 5.11
CA GLN A 292 1.78 4.76 5.99
C GLN A 292 3.18 4.65 6.62
N GLN A 293 4.16 5.41 6.14
CA GLN A 293 5.54 5.36 6.64
C GLN A 293 5.62 5.77 8.12
N GLY A 294 6.51 5.10 8.87
CA GLY A 294 6.68 5.33 10.31
C GLY A 294 5.62 4.65 11.19
N PHE A 295 4.51 4.18 10.62
CA PHE A 295 3.53 3.38 11.33
C PHE A 295 3.81 1.89 11.15
N ARG A 296 3.59 1.09 12.19
CA ARG A 296 3.34 -0.33 11.99
C ARG A 296 1.87 -0.49 11.60
N VAL A 297 1.64 -0.86 10.36
CA VAL A 297 0.30 -1.15 9.83
C VAL A 297 0.02 -2.63 10.04
N VAL A 298 -0.99 -2.93 10.84
CA VAL A 298 -1.35 -4.30 11.27
C VAL A 298 -2.58 -4.75 10.50
N PHE A 299 -2.52 -5.92 9.91
CA PHE A 299 -3.64 -6.59 9.26
C PHE A 299 -4.02 -7.81 10.12
N ASP A 300 -5.09 -7.69 10.88
CA ASP A 300 -5.69 -8.77 11.66
C ASP A 300 -6.92 -9.27 10.89
N LEU A 301 -6.67 -10.23 9.99
CA LEU A 301 -7.70 -10.75 9.09
C LEU A 301 -8.70 -11.64 9.83
N ALA A 302 -8.25 -12.32 10.90
CA ALA A 302 -9.13 -13.08 11.77
C ALA A 302 -10.12 -12.17 12.48
N GLY A 303 -9.67 -10.98 12.93
CA GLY A 303 -10.51 -9.94 13.53
C GLY A 303 -11.18 -9.00 12.53
N SER A 304 -11.00 -9.21 11.21
CA SER A 304 -11.53 -8.35 10.13
C SER A 304 -11.25 -6.86 10.34
N ARG A 305 -9.99 -6.51 10.67
CA ARG A 305 -9.60 -5.14 11.02
C ARG A 305 -8.17 -4.80 10.60
N VAL A 306 -7.93 -3.51 10.38
CA VAL A 306 -6.59 -2.94 10.15
C VAL A 306 -6.24 -2.02 11.32
N GLY A 307 -5.01 -2.09 11.78
CA GLY A 307 -4.51 -1.28 12.89
C GLY A 307 -3.35 -0.38 12.49
N PHE A 308 -3.26 0.76 13.14
CA PHE A 308 -2.19 1.73 12.98
C PHE A 308 -1.51 1.93 14.34
N ALA A 309 -0.22 1.57 14.44
CA ALA A 309 0.59 1.81 15.62
C ALA A 309 1.61 2.93 15.31
N PRO A 310 1.48 4.11 15.92
CA PRO A 310 2.41 5.20 15.70
C PRO A 310 3.80 4.83 16.24
N ARG A 311 4.85 5.32 15.57
CA ARG A 311 6.27 5.01 15.92
C ARG A 311 6.57 3.51 15.99
N GLY A 312 5.78 2.70 15.29
CA GLY A 312 5.89 1.23 15.31
C GLY A 312 7.06 0.67 14.49
N CYS A 313 7.85 1.55 13.88
CA CYS A 313 9.03 1.24 13.06
C CYS A 313 10.36 1.42 13.82
N ALA A 314 10.32 1.58 15.13
CA ALA A 314 11.52 1.78 15.96
C ALA A 314 12.29 0.45 16.19
#